data_8d19c54003ec631ca37d1aca42706c9e
#
_entry.id   8d19c54003ec631ca37d1aca42706c9e
#
_cell.length_a   1.000
_cell.length_b   1.000
_cell.length_c   1.000
_cell.angle_alpha   90.00
_cell.angle_beta   90.00
_cell.angle_gamma   90.00
#
_symmetry.space_group_name_H-M   'P 1'
#
loop_
_entity.id
_entity.type
_entity.pdbx_description
1 polymer ?
#
loop_
_entity_poly.entity_id
_entity_poly.type
_entity_poly.pdbx_seq_one_letter_code
_entity_poly.pdbx_strand_id
1 'polypeptide(L)'
;MERKLNIDELKKIGITCPKNGLLIIQVSSRWCNSCRKLELVLKKLEKQDSFKFIIIDIDTYPQLSQILKVSTVPLLIFFRNGELIEKNIEINNFRFLKNGIMDGITSEYIIREILVQI
;
A
#
# COMPACT_ATOMS: atom_id res chain seq x y z
N MET A 1 -19.21 10.97 7.38
CA MET A 1 -18.93 9.64 6.85
C MET A 1 -17.60 9.64 6.14
N GLU A 2 -16.70 8.78 6.56
CA GLU A 2 -15.44 8.67 5.88
C GLU A 2 -15.62 7.99 4.52
N ARG A 3 -15.00 8.58 3.51
CA ARG A 3 -15.03 8.04 2.17
C ARG A 3 -14.01 6.92 2.05
N LYS A 4 -14.45 5.74 1.65
CA LYS A 4 -13.56 4.61 1.43
C LYS A 4 -12.78 4.77 0.14
N LEU A 5 -11.47 4.53 0.21
CA LEU A 5 -10.65 4.48 -0.98
C LEU A 5 -11.03 3.26 -1.81
N ASN A 6 -11.21 3.43 -3.12
CA ASN A 6 -11.46 2.31 -4.02
C ASN A 6 -10.65 2.43 -5.29
N ILE A 7 -10.55 1.32 -6.00
CA ILE A 7 -9.75 1.23 -7.23
C ILE A 7 -10.28 2.17 -8.33
N ASP A 8 -11.58 2.42 -8.36
CA ASP A 8 -12.17 3.28 -9.38
C ASP A 8 -11.70 4.72 -9.24
N GLU A 9 -11.44 5.19 -8.02
CA GLU A 9 -10.87 6.52 -7.81
C GLU A 9 -9.46 6.62 -8.37
N LEU A 10 -8.68 5.57 -8.25
CA LEU A 10 -7.33 5.51 -8.83
C LEU A 10 -7.39 5.49 -10.34
N LYS A 11 -8.34 4.77 -10.91
CA LYS A 11 -8.52 4.70 -12.36
C LYS A 11 -8.84 6.07 -12.95
N LYS A 12 -9.62 6.89 -12.25
CA LYS A 12 -9.98 8.24 -12.70
C LYS A 12 -8.78 9.15 -12.88
N ILE A 13 -7.70 8.91 -12.13
CA ILE A 13 -6.48 9.71 -12.26
C ILE A 13 -5.41 9.02 -13.11
N GLY A 14 -5.77 7.92 -13.78
CA GLY A 14 -4.88 7.26 -14.73
C GLY A 14 -4.13 6.06 -14.20
N ILE A 15 -4.48 5.57 -13.01
CA ILE A 15 -3.82 4.41 -12.42
C ILE A 15 -4.71 3.19 -12.56
N THR A 16 -4.28 2.24 -13.40
CA THR A 16 -5.01 1.00 -13.63
C THR A 16 -4.46 -0.10 -12.73
N CYS A 17 -5.34 -0.72 -11.95
CA CYS A 17 -4.97 -1.76 -11.00
C CYS A 17 -5.67 -3.08 -11.34
N PRO A 18 -4.98 -4.24 -11.13
CA PRO A 18 -5.64 -5.53 -11.26
C PRO A 18 -6.75 -5.66 -10.21
N LYS A 19 -7.87 -6.25 -10.63
CA LYS A 19 -9.05 -6.41 -9.77
C LYS A 19 -9.15 -7.79 -9.13
N ASN A 20 -8.23 -8.70 -9.43
CA ASN A 20 -8.26 -10.05 -8.88
C ASN A 20 -7.10 -10.27 -7.93
N GLY A 21 -7.40 -10.90 -6.78
CA GLY A 21 -6.40 -11.28 -5.81
C GLY A 21 -5.92 -10.13 -4.94
N LEU A 22 -4.84 -10.38 -4.21
CA LEU A 22 -4.22 -9.39 -3.32
C LEU A 22 -3.34 -8.45 -4.13
N LEU A 23 -3.56 -7.16 -3.92
CA LEU A 23 -2.77 -6.09 -4.52
C LEU A 23 -2.19 -5.22 -3.42
N ILE A 24 -0.88 -4.98 -3.48
CA ILE A 24 -0.21 -4.03 -2.58
C ILE A 24 0.30 -2.87 -3.43
N ILE A 25 -0.14 -1.67 -3.08
CA ILE A 25 0.31 -0.44 -3.74
C ILE A 25 1.25 0.30 -2.80
N GLN A 26 2.44 0.62 -3.29
CA GLN A 26 3.35 1.51 -2.58
C GLN A 26 3.31 2.89 -3.19
N VAL A 27 2.90 3.87 -2.40
CA VAL A 27 3.02 5.28 -2.78
C VAL A 27 4.42 5.74 -2.39
N SER A 28 5.14 6.27 -3.36
CA SER A 28 6.56 6.55 -3.25
C SER A 28 6.91 7.92 -3.82
N SER A 29 8.15 8.31 -3.68
CA SER A 29 8.69 9.53 -4.27
C SER A 29 10.10 9.24 -4.78
N ARG A 30 10.52 9.95 -5.83
CA ARG A 30 11.83 9.75 -6.43
C ARG A 30 13.01 10.04 -5.50
N TRP A 31 12.81 10.94 -4.55
CA TRP A 31 13.85 11.36 -3.62
C TRP A 31 13.79 10.65 -2.27
N CYS A 32 12.95 9.63 -2.16
CA CYS A 32 12.74 8.90 -0.90
C CYS A 32 13.59 7.63 -0.86
N ASN A 33 14.70 7.65 -0.12
CA ASN A 33 15.59 6.49 0.00
C ASN A 33 14.92 5.32 0.73
N SER A 34 14.12 5.60 1.74
CA SER A 34 13.41 4.55 2.48
C SER A 34 12.36 3.86 1.62
N CYS A 35 11.77 4.58 0.65
CA CYS A 35 10.85 4.00 -0.30
C CYS A 35 11.55 2.94 -1.17
N ARG A 36 12.79 3.19 -1.57
CA ARG A 36 13.55 2.24 -2.38
C ARG A 36 13.87 0.96 -1.63
N LYS A 37 14.19 1.08 -0.34
CA LYS A 37 14.46 -0.09 0.51
C LYS A 37 13.22 -0.95 0.66
N LEU A 38 12.07 -0.31 0.90
CA LEU A 38 10.79 -1.00 1.02
C LEU A 38 10.40 -1.66 -0.30
N GLU A 39 10.63 -0.99 -1.42
CA GLU A 39 10.39 -1.53 -2.75
C GLU A 39 11.13 -2.84 -2.98
N LEU A 40 12.41 -2.91 -2.60
CA LEU A 40 13.20 -4.12 -2.75
C LEU A 40 12.63 -5.28 -1.93
N VAL A 41 12.20 -5.00 -0.71
CA VAL A 41 11.56 -6.01 0.14
C VAL A 41 10.28 -6.53 -0.49
N LEU A 42 9.41 -5.63 -0.97
CA LEU A 42 8.14 -6.03 -1.55
C LEU A 42 8.31 -6.77 -2.88
N LYS A 43 9.27 -6.39 -3.71
CA LYS A 43 9.57 -7.12 -4.93
C LYS A 43 10.05 -8.54 -4.65
N LYS A 44 10.86 -8.70 -3.62
CA LYS A 44 11.30 -10.01 -3.18
C LYS A 44 10.13 -10.86 -2.70
N LEU A 45 9.25 -10.29 -1.89
CA LEU A 45 8.10 -11.00 -1.34
C LEU A 45 7.08 -11.34 -2.42
N GLU A 46 6.90 -10.48 -3.42
CA GLU A 46 6.00 -10.75 -4.54
C GLU A 46 6.37 -12.05 -5.27
N LYS A 47 7.65 -12.36 -5.35
CA LYS A 47 8.13 -13.60 -5.99
C LYS A 47 7.85 -14.84 -5.15
N GLN A 48 7.71 -14.66 -3.83
CA GLN A 48 7.52 -15.78 -2.89
C GLN A 48 6.06 -16.00 -2.53
N ASP A 49 5.27 -14.94 -2.53
CA ASP A 49 3.87 -14.95 -2.12
C ASP A 49 2.96 -14.57 -3.27
N SER A 50 1.69 -14.95 -3.17
CA SER A 50 0.71 -14.71 -4.26
C SER A 50 0.06 -13.35 -4.13
N PHE A 51 0.77 -12.30 -4.53
CA PHE A 51 0.19 -10.97 -4.64
C PHE A 51 0.82 -10.20 -5.79
N LYS A 52 0.16 -9.10 -6.20
CA LYS A 52 0.70 -8.14 -7.15
C LYS A 52 1.17 -6.90 -6.42
N PHE A 53 2.30 -6.35 -6.87
CA PHE A 53 2.89 -5.16 -6.29
C PHE A 53 3.01 -4.07 -7.33
N ILE A 54 2.49 -2.87 -7.00
CA ILE A 54 2.53 -1.70 -7.88
C ILE A 54 3.14 -0.54 -7.12
N ILE A 55 4.00 0.23 -7.79
CA ILE A 55 4.60 1.43 -7.23
C ILE A 55 3.99 2.64 -7.93
N ILE A 56 3.53 3.61 -7.15
CA ILE A 56 2.97 4.85 -7.67
C ILE A 56 3.77 6.02 -7.12
N ASP A 57 4.29 6.84 -8.05
CA ASP A 57 5.05 8.03 -7.70
C ASP A 57 4.07 9.19 -7.42
N ILE A 58 4.11 9.71 -6.19
CA ILE A 58 3.23 10.79 -5.77
C ILE A 58 3.50 12.08 -6.55
N ASP A 59 4.72 12.24 -7.06
CA ASP A 59 5.06 13.44 -7.86
C ASP A 59 4.41 13.38 -9.25
N THR A 60 4.20 12.18 -9.77
CA THR A 60 3.49 11.98 -11.04
C THR A 60 1.98 12.12 -10.88
N TYR A 61 1.47 11.74 -9.71
CA TYR A 61 0.03 11.76 -9.41
C TYR A 61 -0.24 12.60 -8.17
N PRO A 62 -0.11 13.94 -8.25
CA PRO A 62 -0.28 14.80 -7.07
C PRO A 62 -1.68 14.70 -6.44
N GLN A 63 -2.68 14.25 -7.19
CA GLN A 63 -4.03 14.06 -6.68
C GLN A 63 -4.09 13.00 -5.57
N LEU A 64 -3.10 12.11 -5.50
CA LEU A 64 -3.08 11.06 -4.46
C LEU A 64 -3.04 11.63 -3.05
N SER A 65 -2.36 12.76 -2.84
CA SER A 65 -2.31 13.40 -1.53
C SER A 65 -3.71 13.76 -1.03
N GLN A 66 -4.57 14.22 -1.93
CA GLN A 66 -5.93 14.59 -1.59
C GLN A 66 -6.82 13.37 -1.39
N ILE A 67 -6.69 12.38 -2.27
CA ILE A 67 -7.50 11.14 -2.20
C ILE A 67 -7.20 10.37 -0.93
N LEU A 68 -5.92 10.22 -0.59
CA LEU A 68 -5.47 9.43 0.56
C LEU A 68 -5.46 10.24 1.86
N LYS A 69 -5.52 11.57 1.76
CA LYS A 69 -5.42 12.52 2.88
C LYS A 69 -4.12 12.31 3.67
N VAL A 70 -3.04 11.98 2.96
CA VAL A 70 -1.71 11.80 3.54
C VAL A 70 -0.69 12.55 2.71
N SER A 71 0.37 12.98 3.38
CA SER A 71 1.47 13.71 2.73
C SER A 71 2.82 13.04 2.94
N THR A 72 2.84 11.88 3.57
CA THR A 72 4.06 11.14 3.89
C THR A 72 4.25 9.92 2.98
N VAL A 73 5.50 9.63 2.66
CA VAL A 73 5.88 8.43 1.92
C VAL A 73 7.00 7.73 2.69
N PRO A 74 7.13 6.41 2.61
CA PRO A 74 6.31 5.48 1.84
C PRO A 74 4.97 5.18 2.51
N LEU A 75 3.98 4.79 1.69
CA LEU A 75 2.66 4.40 2.15
C LEU A 75 2.29 3.11 1.43
N LEU A 76 1.80 2.11 2.15
CA LEU A 76 1.30 0.87 1.55
C LEU A 76 -0.22 0.81 1.67
N ILE A 77 -0.86 0.40 0.58
CA ILE A 77 -2.32 0.23 0.51
C ILE A 77 -2.59 -1.20 0.07
N PHE A 78 -3.50 -1.87 0.77
CA PHE A 78 -3.80 -3.29 0.55
C PHE A 78 -5.22 -3.45 0.01
N PHE A 79 -5.33 -4.03 -1.19
CA PHE A 79 -6.60 -4.36 -1.82
C PHE A 79 -6.72 -5.86 -2.03
N ARG A 80 -7.95 -6.38 -1.92
CA ARG A 80 -8.26 -7.76 -2.28
C ARG A 80 -9.47 -7.77 -3.19
N ASN A 81 -9.30 -8.30 -4.39
CA ASN A 81 -10.34 -8.36 -5.41
C ASN A 81 -10.96 -7.00 -5.69
N GLY A 82 -10.12 -5.97 -5.75
CA GLY A 82 -10.54 -4.61 -6.07
C GLY A 82 -11.09 -3.80 -4.92
N GLU A 83 -11.15 -4.39 -3.72
CA GLU A 83 -11.69 -3.70 -2.54
C GLU A 83 -10.60 -3.49 -1.49
N LEU A 84 -10.63 -2.34 -0.84
CA LEU A 84 -9.72 -2.05 0.26
C LEU A 84 -9.92 -3.06 1.38
N ILE A 85 -8.82 -3.62 1.87
CA ILE A 85 -8.86 -4.55 3.00
C ILE A 85 -9.04 -3.74 4.27
N GLU A 86 -10.27 -3.66 4.76
CA GLU A 86 -10.62 -2.86 5.93
C GLU A 86 -10.29 -3.58 7.23
N LYS A 87 -9.00 -3.84 7.43
CA LYS A 87 -8.52 -4.48 8.65
C LYS A 87 -7.56 -3.58 9.39
N ASN A 88 -7.56 -3.73 10.71
CA ASN A 88 -6.56 -3.15 11.59
C ASN A 88 -5.72 -4.30 12.12
N ILE A 89 -4.40 -4.20 11.99
CA ILE A 89 -3.50 -5.26 12.43
C ILE A 89 -2.48 -4.67 13.40
N GLU A 90 -2.41 -5.27 14.59
CA GLU A 90 -1.43 -4.91 15.61
C GLU A 90 -0.40 -6.03 15.72
N ILE A 91 0.87 -5.64 15.85
CA ILE A 91 1.98 -6.56 16.07
C ILE A 91 2.80 -5.97 17.22
N ASN A 92 3.01 -6.76 18.27
CA ASN A 92 3.73 -6.31 19.47
C ASN A 92 3.14 -5.02 20.07
N ASN A 93 1.80 -4.95 20.14
CA ASN A 93 1.04 -3.83 20.68
C ASN A 93 1.14 -2.53 19.86
N PHE A 94 1.67 -2.60 18.66
CA PHE A 94 1.71 -1.46 17.75
C PHE A 94 0.81 -1.74 16.55
N ARG A 95 -0.02 -0.74 16.19
CA ARG A 95 -0.94 -0.86 15.06
C ARG A 95 -0.23 -0.46 13.78
N PHE A 96 0.19 -1.45 13.01
CA PHE A 96 0.87 -1.24 11.74
C PHE A 96 -0.09 -1.01 10.58
N LEU A 97 -1.21 -1.72 10.55
CA LEU A 97 -2.21 -1.58 9.50
C LEU A 97 -3.47 -0.93 10.08
N LYS A 98 -3.91 0.18 9.46
CA LYS A 98 -5.13 0.89 9.83
C LYS A 98 -6.03 0.98 8.62
N ASN A 99 -7.16 0.28 8.63
CA ASN A 99 -8.13 0.29 7.54
C ASN A 99 -7.48 0.04 6.17
N GLY A 100 -6.56 -0.93 6.11
CA GLY A 100 -5.90 -1.31 4.87
C GLY A 100 -4.73 -0.42 4.45
N ILE A 101 -4.34 0.54 5.28
CA ILE A 101 -3.25 1.47 4.96
C ILE A 101 -2.17 1.37 6.03
N MET A 102 -0.92 1.26 5.58
CA MET A 102 0.24 1.24 6.45
C MET A 102 1.16 2.40 6.12
N ASP A 103 1.41 3.25 7.12
CA ASP A 103 2.27 4.42 7.02
C ASP A 103 3.71 4.08 7.37
N GLY A 104 4.64 4.68 6.64
CA GLY A 104 6.04 4.73 7.02
C GLY A 104 6.83 3.48 6.71
N ILE A 105 8.04 3.46 7.27
CA ILE A 105 9.02 2.39 7.03
C ILE A 105 8.74 1.24 7.97
N THR A 106 8.86 0.01 7.45
CA THR A 106 8.75 -1.18 8.28
C THR A 106 9.74 -2.24 7.80
N SER A 107 9.94 -3.26 8.63
CA SER A 107 10.83 -4.37 8.31
C SER A 107 10.13 -5.44 7.50
N GLU A 108 10.92 -6.28 6.85
CA GLU A 108 10.40 -7.45 6.15
C GLU A 108 9.59 -8.34 7.08
N TYR A 109 10.04 -8.50 8.33
CA TYR A 109 9.33 -9.31 9.34
C TYR A 109 7.89 -8.82 9.55
N ILE A 110 7.70 -7.51 9.70
CA ILE A 110 6.37 -6.94 9.91
C ILE A 110 5.49 -7.16 8.69
N ILE A 111 6.03 -6.97 7.49
CA ILE A 111 5.26 -7.18 6.26
C ILE A 111 4.82 -8.64 6.15
N ARG A 112 5.69 -9.60 6.45
CA ARG A 112 5.35 -11.02 6.44
C ARG A 112 4.24 -11.34 7.44
N GLU A 113 4.30 -10.75 8.62
CA GLU A 113 3.26 -10.95 9.64
C GLU A 113 1.91 -10.40 9.17
N ILE A 114 1.91 -9.23 8.52
CA ILE A 114 0.70 -8.66 7.97
C ILE A 114 0.13 -9.56 6.88
N LEU A 115 0.97 -10.08 5.98
CA LEU A 115 0.53 -10.96 4.92
C LEU A 115 -0.12 -12.24 5.44
N VAL A 116 0.34 -12.75 6.58
CA VAL A 116 -0.25 -13.92 7.21
C VAL A 116 -1.66 -13.60 7.76
N GLN A 117 -1.86 -12.38 8.25
CA GLN A 117 -3.09 -12.00 8.93
C GLN A 117 -4.18 -11.44 8.01
N ILE A 118 -3.84 -11.02 6.81
CA ILE A 118 -4.84 -10.46 5.88
C ILE A 118 -5.52 -11.51 4.97
#